data_7a49404703d59e6daa7d12470c1d59ba
#
_entry.id   7a49404703d59e6daa7d12470c1d59ba
#
_cell.length_a   1.000
_cell.length_b   1.000
_cell.length_c   1.000
_cell.angle_alpha   90.00
_cell.angle_beta   90.00
_cell.angle_gamma   90.00
#
_symmetry.space_group_name_H-M   'P 1'
#
loop_
_entity.id
_entity.type
_entity.pdbx_description
1 polymer ?
#
loop_
_entity_poly.entity_id
_entity_poly.type
_entity_poly.pdbx_seq_one_letter_code
_entity_poly.pdbx_strand_id
1 'polypeptide(L)'
;LIGDIFMTFAAGFLNITIMIAFVALALGMILSMVRLVRGPNPGDRILALDTMVINALGLVVLLGIHQGMQIFFEVSLLIAMLGFVSTVALARFLLRGDIIE
;
A
#
# COMPACT_ATOMS: atom_id res chain seq x y z
N LEU A 1 10.45 34.96 -12.76
CA LEU A 1 9.04 35.27 -12.55
C LEU A 1 8.16 34.14 -13.01
N ILE A 2 8.33 33.72 -14.26
CA ILE A 2 7.56 32.59 -14.78
C ILE A 2 7.93 31.33 -14.04
N GLY A 3 9.20 31.15 -13.69
CA GLY A 3 9.64 30.01 -12.93
C GLY A 3 8.98 29.93 -11.56
N ASP A 4 8.87 31.09 -10.90
CA ASP A 4 8.23 31.12 -9.57
C ASP A 4 6.75 30.75 -9.67
N ILE A 5 6.06 31.25 -10.66
CA ILE A 5 4.65 30.93 -10.86
C ILE A 5 4.48 29.45 -11.15
N PHE A 6 5.35 28.90 -11.99
CA PHE A 6 5.31 27.48 -12.31
C PHE A 6 5.55 26.62 -11.09
N MET A 7 6.54 26.98 -10.27
CA MET A 7 6.86 26.23 -9.06
C MET A 7 5.73 26.27 -8.05
N THR A 8 5.09 27.42 -7.90
CA THR A 8 3.94 27.53 -7.02
C THR A 8 2.78 26.67 -7.49
N PHE A 9 2.53 26.70 -8.77
CA PHE A 9 1.47 25.88 -9.36
C PHE A 9 1.78 24.40 -9.17
N ALA A 10 3.02 23.99 -9.44
CA ALA A 10 3.41 22.60 -9.29
C ALA A 10 3.31 22.12 -7.86
N ALA A 11 3.70 22.96 -6.89
CA ALA A 11 3.61 22.62 -5.49
C ALA A 11 2.15 22.43 -5.06
N GLY A 12 1.27 23.30 -5.49
CA GLY A 12 -0.15 23.17 -5.18
C GLY A 12 -0.75 21.93 -5.80
N PHE A 13 -0.40 21.65 -7.04
CA PHE A 13 -0.87 20.46 -7.74
C PHE A 13 -0.40 19.20 -7.01
N LEU A 14 0.87 19.18 -6.60
CA LEU A 14 1.42 18.03 -5.91
C LEU A 14 0.74 17.80 -4.57
N ASN A 15 0.50 18.86 -3.81
CA ASN A 15 -0.18 18.75 -2.52
C ASN A 15 -1.57 18.15 -2.67
N ILE A 16 -2.33 18.63 -3.63
CA ILE A 16 -3.67 18.12 -3.86
C ILE A 16 -3.63 16.65 -4.27
N THR A 17 -2.68 16.32 -5.13
CA THR A 17 -2.53 14.93 -5.60
C THR A 17 -2.19 14.01 -4.44
N ILE A 18 -1.30 14.44 -3.55
CA ILE A 18 -0.90 13.63 -2.41
C ILE A 18 -2.10 13.42 -1.48
N MET A 19 -2.89 14.46 -1.24
CA MET A 19 -4.08 14.32 -0.40
C MET A 19 -5.07 13.33 -0.99
N ILE A 20 -5.30 13.43 -2.29
CA ILE A 20 -6.21 12.50 -2.97
C ILE A 20 -5.68 11.07 -2.85
N ALA A 21 -4.38 10.91 -3.03
CA ALA A 21 -3.77 9.59 -2.94
C ALA A 21 -3.88 9.01 -1.53
N PHE A 22 -3.68 9.83 -0.50
CA PHE A 22 -3.85 9.38 0.88
C PHE A 22 -5.27 8.90 1.13
N VAL A 23 -6.25 9.67 0.68
CA VAL A 23 -7.64 9.30 0.87
C VAL A 23 -7.95 8.01 0.14
N ALA A 24 -7.47 7.86 -1.08
CA ALA A 24 -7.71 6.67 -1.87
C ALA A 24 -7.09 5.43 -1.22
N LEU A 25 -5.86 5.55 -0.74
CA LEU A 25 -5.20 4.43 -0.09
C LEU A 25 -5.85 4.08 1.24
N ALA A 26 -6.28 5.09 2.00
CA ALA A 26 -6.96 4.85 3.25
C ALA A 26 -8.28 4.12 3.02
N LEU A 27 -9.03 4.54 2.00
CA LEU A 27 -10.27 3.84 1.65
C LEU A 27 -9.99 2.41 1.22
N GLY A 28 -8.95 2.21 0.43
CA GLY A 28 -8.56 0.87 0.04
C GLY A 28 -8.21 -0.01 1.23
N MET A 29 -7.52 0.57 2.21
CA MET A 29 -7.17 -0.16 3.42
C MET A 29 -8.43 -0.57 4.18
N ILE A 30 -9.38 0.34 4.34
CA ILE A 30 -10.62 0.06 5.04
C ILE A 30 -11.41 -1.03 4.31
N LEU A 31 -11.51 -0.94 3.00
CA LEU A 31 -12.22 -1.93 2.21
C LEU A 31 -11.56 -3.29 2.33
N SER A 32 -10.22 -3.31 2.34
CA SER A 32 -9.49 -4.57 2.49
C SER A 32 -9.74 -5.18 3.86
N MET A 33 -9.81 -4.35 4.89
CA MET A 33 -10.10 -4.84 6.24
C MET A 33 -11.49 -5.45 6.31
N VAL A 34 -12.46 -4.79 5.69
CA VAL A 34 -13.82 -5.33 5.67
C VAL A 34 -13.83 -6.68 4.96
N ARG A 35 -13.11 -6.79 3.87
CA ARG A 35 -13.04 -8.04 3.13
C ARG A 35 -12.34 -9.13 3.93
N LEU A 36 -11.33 -8.75 4.69
CA LEU A 36 -10.62 -9.69 5.54
C LEU A 36 -11.57 -10.31 6.57
N VAL A 37 -12.43 -9.47 7.17
CA VAL A 37 -13.35 -9.93 8.19
C VAL A 37 -14.49 -10.72 7.58
N ARG A 38 -15.00 -10.30 6.43
CA ARG A 38 -16.17 -10.89 5.83
C ARG A 38 -15.87 -11.96 4.78
N GLY A 39 -14.60 -12.15 4.45
CA GLY A 39 -14.25 -13.09 3.40
C GLY A 39 -14.83 -14.46 3.62
N PRO A 40 -15.56 -15.00 2.65
CA PRO A 40 -16.19 -16.32 2.81
C PRO A 40 -15.18 -17.46 2.75
N ASN A 41 -14.10 -17.28 1.99
CA ASN A 41 -13.08 -18.30 1.83
C ASN A 41 -11.76 -17.85 2.40
N PRO A 42 -10.88 -18.81 2.79
CA PRO A 42 -9.52 -18.44 3.15
C PRO A 42 -8.79 -17.72 2.02
N GLY A 43 -9.06 -18.07 0.77
CA GLY A 43 -8.44 -17.42 -0.37
C GLY A 43 -8.75 -15.94 -0.43
N ASP A 44 -10.00 -15.55 -0.20
CA ASP A 44 -10.39 -14.15 -0.19
C ASP A 44 -9.72 -13.39 0.93
N ARG A 45 -9.58 -14.03 2.09
CA ARG A 45 -8.92 -13.40 3.23
C ARG A 45 -7.44 -13.18 2.96
N ILE A 46 -6.79 -14.15 2.32
CA ILE A 46 -5.38 -14.03 1.98
C ILE A 46 -5.18 -12.91 0.97
N LEU A 47 -6.05 -12.80 -0.02
CA LEU A 47 -5.98 -11.71 -0.98
C LEU A 47 -6.18 -10.37 -0.31
N ALA A 48 -7.08 -10.30 0.66
CA ALA A 48 -7.32 -9.06 1.40
C ALA A 48 -6.07 -8.65 2.18
N LEU A 49 -5.41 -9.60 2.82
CA LEU A 49 -4.17 -9.32 3.53
C LEU A 49 -3.10 -8.79 2.59
N ASP A 50 -2.96 -9.40 1.41
CA ASP A 50 -1.99 -8.95 0.43
C ASP A 50 -2.28 -7.53 -0.02
N THR A 51 -3.55 -7.24 -0.27
CA THR A 51 -3.97 -5.88 -0.65
C THR A 51 -3.67 -4.89 0.47
N MET A 52 -3.85 -5.28 1.72
CA MET A 52 -3.53 -4.41 2.85
C MET A 52 -2.04 -4.09 2.89
N VAL A 53 -1.18 -5.07 2.59
CA VAL A 53 0.26 -4.83 2.57
C VAL A 53 0.61 -3.83 1.48
N ILE A 54 0.01 -3.97 0.30
CA ILE A 54 0.25 -3.04 -0.80
C ILE A 54 -0.22 -1.64 -0.44
N ASN A 55 -1.39 -1.52 0.19
CA ASN A 55 -1.90 -0.22 0.62
C ASN A 55 -1.00 0.40 1.68
N ALA A 56 -0.52 -0.41 2.61
CA ALA A 56 0.40 0.09 3.63
C ALA A 56 1.70 0.58 3.00
N LEU A 57 2.21 -0.16 2.02
CA LEU A 57 3.40 0.25 1.29
C LEU A 57 3.17 1.60 0.61
N GLY A 58 2.03 1.74 -0.06
CA GLY A 58 1.69 3.00 -0.71
C GLY A 58 1.61 4.16 0.27
N LEU A 59 1.02 3.93 1.44
CA LEU A 59 0.93 4.97 2.47
C LEU A 59 2.30 5.38 2.96
N VAL A 60 3.20 4.43 3.18
CA VAL A 60 4.55 4.74 3.65
C VAL A 60 5.31 5.52 2.57
N VAL A 61 5.18 5.12 1.31
CA VAL A 61 5.82 5.83 0.21
C VAL A 61 5.29 7.26 0.11
N LEU A 62 3.98 7.44 0.24
CA LEU A 62 3.39 8.77 0.21
C LEU A 62 3.89 9.64 1.35
N LEU A 63 4.03 9.06 2.54
CA LEU A 63 4.60 9.79 3.67
C LEU A 63 6.02 10.22 3.36
N GLY A 64 6.79 9.35 2.73
CA GLY A 64 8.16 9.69 2.33
C GLY A 64 8.21 10.84 1.35
N ILE A 65 7.30 10.84 0.39
CA ILE A 65 7.23 11.92 -0.59
C ILE A 65 6.81 13.22 0.09
N HIS A 66 5.81 13.15 0.95
CA HIS A 66 5.29 14.34 1.63
C HIS A 66 6.33 14.93 2.58
N GLN A 67 6.99 14.08 3.35
CA GLN A 67 7.98 14.51 4.33
C GLN A 67 9.33 14.79 3.72
N GLY A 68 9.62 14.19 2.56
CA GLY A 68 10.91 14.34 1.94
C GLY A 68 12.01 13.61 2.66
N MET A 69 11.69 12.61 3.46
CA MET A 69 12.67 11.84 4.22
C MET A 69 12.96 10.52 3.56
N GLN A 70 14.25 10.23 3.43
CA GLN A 70 14.68 9.01 2.77
C GLN A 70 14.41 7.75 3.58
N ILE A 71 14.31 7.89 4.88
CA ILE A 71 14.09 6.73 5.74
C ILE A 71 12.78 6.03 5.41
N PHE A 72 11.78 6.78 4.95
CA PHE A 72 10.51 6.17 4.55
C PHE A 72 10.67 5.27 3.34
N PHE A 73 11.57 5.63 2.43
CA PHE A 73 11.84 4.79 1.27
C PHE A 73 12.53 3.50 1.68
N GLU A 74 13.43 3.57 2.64
CA GLU A 74 14.09 2.37 3.15
C GLU A 74 13.10 1.44 3.82
N VAL A 75 12.20 2.00 4.62
CA VAL A 75 11.14 1.21 5.26
C VAL A 75 10.23 0.60 4.20
N SER A 76 9.91 1.35 3.15
CA SER A 76 9.09 0.86 2.06
C SER A 76 9.72 -0.34 1.38
N LEU A 77 11.02 -0.29 1.16
CA LEU A 77 11.73 -1.40 0.55
C LEU A 77 11.63 -2.65 1.41
N LEU A 78 11.80 -2.48 2.73
CA LEU A 78 11.67 -3.60 3.64
C LEU A 78 10.27 -4.19 3.61
N ILE A 79 9.26 -3.33 3.62
CA ILE A 79 7.87 -3.78 3.56
C ILE A 79 7.61 -4.51 2.24
N ALA A 80 8.15 -3.99 1.14
CA ALA A 80 7.96 -4.62 -0.16
C ALA A 80 8.58 -6.01 -0.20
N MET A 81 9.77 -6.15 0.36
CA MET A 81 10.44 -7.45 0.39
C MET A 81 9.68 -8.44 1.26
N LEU A 82 9.28 -7.99 2.46
CA LEU A 82 8.51 -8.84 3.35
C LEU A 82 7.16 -9.19 2.74
N GLY A 83 6.52 -8.24 2.08
CA GLY A 83 5.25 -8.48 1.42
C GLY A 83 5.37 -9.49 0.30
N PHE A 84 6.45 -9.40 -0.48
CA PHE A 84 6.68 -10.35 -1.55
C PHE A 84 6.84 -11.76 -1.01
N VAL A 85 7.67 -11.91 0.03
CA VAL A 85 7.89 -13.22 0.65
C VAL A 85 6.57 -13.75 1.24
N SER A 86 5.82 -12.89 1.91
CA SER A 86 4.53 -13.28 2.46
C SER A 86 3.56 -13.74 1.39
N THR A 87 3.50 -13.00 0.29
CA THR A 87 2.58 -13.32 -0.81
C THR A 87 2.94 -14.67 -1.41
N VAL A 88 4.22 -14.91 -1.64
CA VAL A 88 4.66 -16.19 -2.20
C VAL A 88 4.35 -17.33 -1.25
N ALA A 89 4.60 -17.13 0.04
CA ALA A 89 4.32 -18.16 1.04
C ALA A 89 2.84 -18.48 1.12
N LEU A 90 2.01 -17.43 1.13
CA LEU A 90 0.57 -17.63 1.21
C LEU A 90 0.02 -18.26 -0.05
N ALA A 91 0.55 -17.88 -1.21
CA ALA A 91 0.14 -18.46 -2.48
C ALA A 91 0.47 -19.94 -2.52
N ARG A 92 1.65 -20.31 -2.05
CA ARG A 92 2.05 -21.70 -1.98
C ARG A 92 1.17 -22.49 -1.03
N PHE A 93 0.89 -21.90 0.12
CA PHE A 93 0.02 -22.54 1.08
C PHE A 93 -1.36 -22.79 0.47
N LEU A 94 -1.88 -21.80 -0.23
CA LEU A 94 -3.20 -21.90 -0.84
C LEU A 94 -3.22 -22.91 -1.96
N LEU A 95 -2.14 -22.97 -2.76
CA LEU A 95 -2.06 -23.92 -3.85
C LEU A 95 -2.03 -25.37 -3.38
N ARG A 96 -1.31 -25.60 -2.30
CA ARG A 96 -1.26 -26.92 -1.74
C ARG A 96 -2.55 -27.28 -1.03
N GLY A 97 -3.33 -26.25 -0.74
CA GLY A 97 -4.67 -26.45 -0.23
C GLY A 97 -4.67 -26.89 1.20
N ASP A 98 -4.07 -27.99 1.45
CA ASP A 98 -4.12 -28.55 2.78
C ASP A 98 -2.82 -29.20 3.07
N ILE A 99 -1.84 -28.37 3.20
CA ILE A 99 -0.54 -28.80 3.60
C ILE A 99 -0.59 -29.60 4.89
N ILE A 100 -1.56 -29.27 5.68
CA ILE A 100 -1.73 -29.88 6.97
C ILE A 100 -2.19 -31.32 6.86
N GLU A 101 -2.80 -31.60 5.75
CA GLU A 101 -3.24 -32.95 5.54
C GLU A 101 -2.17 -33.77 4.91
#